data_837317a7dd54787bda774508aa1c3b53
#
_entry.id   837317a7dd54787bda774508aa1c3b53
#
_cell.length_a   1.000
_cell.length_b   1.000
_cell.length_c   1.000
_cell.angle_alpha   90.00
_cell.angle_beta   90.00
_cell.angle_gamma   90.00
#
_symmetry.space_group_name_H-M   'P 1'
#
loop_
_entity.id
_entity.type
_entity.pdbx_description
1 polymer ?
#
loop_
_entity_poly.entity_id
_entity_poly.type
_entity_poly.pdbx_seq_one_letter_code
_entity_poly.pdbx_strand_id
1 'polypeptide(L)'
;PYNYADGRPVSNWYSSGYRGICSLRDGIRDSLNIVAVKTLTQITPQLGYDYLINFGFTTLKDRYEVNGQIFSDIQQSLALGGITIGVTNEELNAAYATIANGGTYYKPALYTKVVDHDGKVILDNTKPESHRVIKETTAFLLTDAMEDVVTSGTGGAVNFGNMAIAGKTGTTSDYNDVWFSGYTPYYTATTWAGYDNNTKLAGAEKNLAKVLWRAVMSKIHEELPNQSFERPSGIVSATVCSKSGRLPVSGLCDSLKSEYFAEGSVPTESCD
;
A
#
# COMPACT_ATOMS: atom_id res chain seq x y z
N PRO A 1 21.08 11.56 -1.79
CA PRO A 1 20.90 11.36 -0.37
C PRO A 1 19.72 12.18 0.17
N TYR A 2 19.07 11.71 1.20
CA TYR A 2 18.00 12.41 1.92
C TYR A 2 18.11 12.10 3.41
N ASN A 3 17.85 13.09 4.25
CA ASN A 3 17.92 12.92 5.71
C ASN A 3 16.56 13.19 6.35
N TYR A 4 16.31 12.53 7.47
CA TYR A 4 15.24 12.93 8.39
C TYR A 4 15.48 14.33 8.94
N ALA A 5 14.47 14.94 9.54
CA ALA A 5 14.57 16.27 10.14
C ALA A 5 15.62 16.35 11.27
N ASP A 6 15.92 15.22 11.93
CA ASP A 6 16.95 15.10 12.97
C ASP A 6 18.38 14.89 12.42
N GLY A 7 18.56 14.94 11.11
CA GLY A 7 19.85 14.79 10.42
C GLY A 7 20.27 13.34 10.11
N ARG A 8 19.57 12.33 10.64
CA ARG A 8 19.89 10.92 10.33
C ARG A 8 19.63 10.62 8.84
N PRO A 9 20.50 9.85 8.16
CA PRO A 9 20.29 9.52 6.76
C PRO A 9 19.13 8.54 6.58
N VAL A 10 18.32 8.75 5.53
CA VAL A 10 17.36 7.77 5.04
C VAL A 10 18.06 6.87 4.03
N SER A 11 18.08 5.58 4.29
CA SER A 11 18.69 4.56 3.42
C SER A 11 17.61 3.73 2.73
N ASN A 12 17.87 3.36 1.47
CA ASN A 12 17.10 2.31 0.81
C ASN A 12 17.57 0.93 1.27
N TRP A 13 16.80 -0.11 0.98
CA TRP A 13 17.10 -1.49 1.34
C TRP A 13 18.29 -2.09 0.56
N TYR A 14 18.70 -1.47 -0.54
CA TYR A 14 19.86 -1.87 -1.35
C TYR A 14 21.07 -0.98 -1.07
N SER A 15 22.28 -1.49 -1.28
CA SER A 15 23.56 -0.82 -0.97
C SER A 15 24.23 -0.14 -2.16
N SER A 16 23.69 -0.24 -3.37
CA SER A 16 24.35 0.19 -4.63
C SER A 16 24.14 1.67 -4.99
N GLY A 17 24.23 2.58 -4.03
CA GLY A 17 24.13 4.02 -4.29
C GLY A 17 22.68 4.53 -4.48
N TYR A 18 22.49 5.51 -5.37
CA TYR A 18 21.20 6.15 -5.62
C TYR A 18 20.78 5.97 -7.07
N ARG A 19 19.49 5.76 -7.31
CA ARG A 19 18.94 5.59 -8.69
C ARG A 19 18.71 6.90 -9.45
N GLY A 20 18.97 8.05 -8.81
CA GLY A 20 18.70 9.35 -9.41
C GLY A 20 17.21 9.73 -9.36
N ILE A 21 16.73 10.36 -10.44
CA ILE A 21 15.32 10.74 -10.59
C ILE A 21 14.49 9.47 -10.82
N CYS A 22 13.42 9.33 -10.07
CA CYS A 22 12.46 8.25 -10.20
C CYS A 22 11.04 8.76 -9.91
N SER A 23 10.04 8.09 -10.45
CA SER A 23 8.64 8.41 -10.20
C SER A 23 8.15 7.87 -8.86
N LEU A 24 6.97 8.33 -8.40
CA LEU A 24 6.29 7.73 -7.25
C LEU A 24 5.94 6.26 -7.50
N ARG A 25 5.57 5.91 -8.74
CA ARG A 25 5.33 4.53 -9.17
C ARG A 25 6.58 3.65 -8.95
N ASP A 26 7.76 4.12 -9.37
CA ASP A 26 9.02 3.40 -9.11
C ASP A 26 9.27 3.25 -7.60
N GLY A 27 8.94 4.28 -6.83
CA GLY A 27 9.01 4.27 -5.37
C GLY A 27 8.15 3.18 -4.74
N ILE A 28 6.93 3.00 -5.23
CA ILE A 28 5.99 1.95 -4.79
C ILE A 28 6.46 0.58 -5.26
N ARG A 29 6.73 0.42 -6.56
CA ARG A 29 7.14 -0.85 -7.19
C ARG A 29 8.36 -1.46 -6.52
N ASP A 30 9.40 -0.65 -6.32
CA ASP A 30 10.69 -1.09 -5.82
C ASP A 30 10.86 -0.84 -4.31
N SER A 31 9.81 -0.37 -3.65
CA SER A 31 9.80 -0.12 -2.20
C SER A 31 10.93 0.82 -1.75
N LEU A 32 11.04 1.99 -2.41
CA LEU A 32 12.13 2.94 -2.16
C LEU A 32 11.83 3.81 -0.92
N ASN A 33 12.56 3.59 0.16
CA ASN A 33 12.40 4.30 1.43
C ASN A 33 12.54 5.83 1.28
N ILE A 34 13.54 6.28 0.51
CA ILE A 34 13.79 7.71 0.30
C ILE A 34 12.59 8.38 -0.38
N VAL A 35 11.97 7.73 -1.36
CA VAL A 35 10.78 8.26 -2.04
C VAL A 35 9.62 8.36 -1.07
N ALA A 36 9.35 7.30 -0.29
CA ALA A 36 8.26 7.28 0.69
C ALA A 36 8.41 8.39 1.74
N VAL A 37 9.61 8.53 2.35
CA VAL A 37 9.88 9.56 3.37
C VAL A 37 9.79 10.98 2.77
N LYS A 38 10.33 11.19 1.58
CA LYS A 38 10.19 12.49 0.89
C LYS A 38 8.73 12.85 0.62
N THR A 39 7.94 11.90 0.15
CA THR A 39 6.52 12.10 -0.14
C THR A 39 5.75 12.46 1.14
N LEU A 40 5.94 11.69 2.22
CA LEU A 40 5.30 11.99 3.50
C LEU A 40 5.74 13.36 4.05
N THR A 41 7.02 13.72 3.89
CA THR A 41 7.51 15.03 4.32
C THR A 41 6.83 16.17 3.55
N GLN A 42 6.58 16.01 2.25
CA GLN A 42 5.90 17.02 1.43
C GLN A 42 4.43 17.23 1.82
N ILE A 43 3.72 16.15 2.16
CA ILE A 43 2.32 16.24 2.60
C ILE A 43 2.17 16.44 4.11
N THR A 44 3.23 16.39 4.86
CA THR A 44 3.39 16.40 6.32
C THR A 44 3.06 15.06 7.00
N PRO A 45 3.83 14.68 8.04
CA PRO A 45 3.52 13.50 8.85
C PRO A 45 2.14 13.55 9.52
N GLN A 46 1.66 14.74 9.91
CA GLN A 46 0.34 14.92 10.49
C GLN A 46 -0.76 14.50 9.51
N LEU A 47 -0.71 14.98 8.26
CA LEU A 47 -1.70 14.59 7.25
C LEU A 47 -1.66 13.09 6.97
N GLY A 48 -0.47 12.49 6.91
CA GLY A 48 -0.33 11.06 6.76
C GLY A 48 -0.96 10.27 7.91
N TYR A 49 -0.75 10.71 9.14
CA TYR A 49 -1.36 10.15 10.34
C TYR A 49 -2.90 10.25 10.29
N ASP A 50 -3.44 11.43 9.97
CA ASP A 50 -4.88 11.67 9.91
C ASP A 50 -5.56 10.79 8.86
N TYR A 51 -4.90 10.58 7.70
CA TYR A 51 -5.39 9.63 6.71
C TYR A 51 -5.40 8.19 7.21
N LEU A 52 -4.37 7.74 7.94
CA LEU A 52 -4.35 6.39 8.50
C LEU A 52 -5.47 6.19 9.54
N ILE A 53 -5.76 7.19 10.38
CA ILE A 53 -6.94 7.14 11.26
C ILE A 53 -8.23 6.99 10.44
N ASN A 54 -8.36 7.73 9.33
CA ASN A 54 -9.51 7.60 8.44
C ASN A 54 -9.57 6.24 7.72
N PHE A 55 -8.46 5.57 7.50
CA PHE A 55 -8.39 4.19 7.00
C PHE A 55 -8.76 3.13 8.05
N GLY A 56 -9.06 3.55 9.30
CA GLY A 56 -9.55 2.70 10.36
C GLY A 56 -8.49 2.18 11.33
N PHE A 57 -7.27 2.70 11.31
CA PHE A 57 -6.25 2.32 12.28
C PHE A 57 -6.54 2.94 13.65
N THR A 58 -6.63 2.12 14.68
CA THR A 58 -6.93 2.53 16.07
C THR A 58 -5.72 2.43 16.99
N THR A 59 -4.68 1.73 16.56
CA THR A 59 -3.49 1.46 17.37
C THR A 59 -2.43 2.56 17.27
N LEU A 60 -2.51 3.45 16.29
CA LEU A 60 -1.59 4.57 16.11
C LEU A 60 -1.64 5.53 17.29
N LYS A 61 -0.50 6.12 17.65
CA LYS A 61 -0.34 7.00 18.81
C LYS A 61 0.16 8.39 18.38
N ASP A 62 -0.61 9.42 18.70
CA ASP A 62 -0.17 10.80 18.64
C ASP A 62 0.78 11.11 19.82
N ARG A 63 0.51 10.52 20.98
CA ARG A 63 1.33 10.59 22.19
C ARG A 63 1.26 9.28 22.97
N TYR A 64 2.40 8.67 23.21
CA TYR A 64 2.54 7.45 24.00
C TYR A 64 3.71 7.59 24.98
N GLU A 65 3.47 7.46 26.27
CA GLU A 65 4.48 7.64 27.30
C GLU A 65 4.86 6.29 27.95
N VAL A 66 6.14 5.97 27.92
CA VAL A 66 6.71 4.78 28.57
C VAL A 66 7.97 5.18 29.32
N ASN A 67 8.02 4.90 30.62
CA ASN A 67 9.19 5.18 31.46
C ASN A 67 9.68 6.65 31.38
N GLY A 68 8.76 7.62 31.30
CA GLY A 68 9.08 9.04 31.15
C GLY A 68 9.54 9.47 29.76
N GLN A 69 9.59 8.55 28.80
CA GLN A 69 9.85 8.83 27.38
C GLN A 69 8.56 8.95 26.59
N ILE A 70 8.44 10.00 25.77
CA ILE A 70 7.28 10.24 24.92
C ILE A 70 7.60 9.80 23.49
N PHE A 71 6.72 8.97 22.93
CA PHE A 71 6.74 8.52 21.55
C PHE A 71 5.53 9.08 20.80
N SER A 72 5.67 9.26 19.50
CA SER A 72 4.59 9.70 18.62
C SER A 72 4.77 9.06 17.23
N ASP A 73 3.66 8.66 16.60
CA ASP A 73 3.65 8.15 15.25
C ASP A 73 3.55 9.28 14.21
N ILE A 74 3.37 10.54 14.66
CA ILE A 74 3.37 11.73 13.81
C ILE A 74 4.80 12.13 13.50
N GLN A 75 5.48 11.33 12.70
CA GLN A 75 6.89 11.51 12.35
C GLN A 75 7.20 10.96 10.95
N GLN A 76 8.33 11.35 10.38
CA GLN A 76 8.71 10.96 9.02
C GLN A 76 8.88 9.44 8.83
N SER A 77 9.28 8.70 9.88
CA SER A 77 9.42 7.24 9.82
C SER A 77 8.08 6.50 9.67
N LEU A 78 6.94 7.18 9.90
CA LEU A 78 5.61 6.66 9.60
C LEU A 78 5.50 6.21 8.13
N ALA A 79 6.19 6.90 7.21
CA ALA A 79 6.28 6.52 5.79
C ALA A 79 6.82 5.11 5.55
N LEU A 80 7.55 4.57 6.51
CA LEU A 80 8.21 3.24 6.43
C LEU A 80 7.57 2.22 7.37
N GLY A 81 6.44 2.56 8.02
CA GLY A 81 5.84 1.74 9.05
C GLY A 81 6.57 1.79 10.39
N GLY A 82 7.40 2.82 10.62
CA GLY A 82 8.04 3.09 11.91
C GLY A 82 7.02 3.65 12.90
N ILE A 83 6.27 2.78 13.56
CA ILE A 83 5.16 3.07 14.47
C ILE A 83 5.43 2.49 15.86
N THR A 84 4.81 3.09 16.87
CA THR A 84 5.15 2.86 18.29
C THR A 84 4.77 1.46 18.77
N ILE A 85 3.56 1.00 18.50
CA ILE A 85 3.06 -0.31 19.00
C ILE A 85 2.61 -1.28 17.89
N GLY A 86 2.68 -0.86 16.62
CA GLY A 86 2.25 -1.67 15.49
C GLY A 86 0.79 -1.47 15.11
N VAL A 87 0.34 -2.26 14.13
CA VAL A 87 -1.04 -2.32 13.66
C VAL A 87 -1.53 -3.76 13.67
N THR A 88 -2.84 -3.96 13.75
CA THR A 88 -3.40 -5.29 13.62
C THR A 88 -3.47 -5.71 12.14
N ASN A 89 -3.43 -7.03 11.89
CA ASN A 89 -3.62 -7.60 10.56
C ASN A 89 -4.98 -7.21 9.97
N GLU A 90 -6.02 -7.21 10.81
CA GLU A 90 -7.38 -6.85 10.42
C GLU A 90 -7.48 -5.39 9.94
N GLU A 91 -6.92 -4.43 10.71
CA GLU A 91 -6.91 -3.01 10.33
C GLU A 91 -6.16 -2.78 9.02
N LEU A 92 -4.99 -3.44 8.85
CA LEU A 92 -4.22 -3.33 7.61
C LEU A 92 -4.99 -3.92 6.42
N ASN A 93 -5.66 -5.07 6.60
CA ASN A 93 -6.50 -5.67 5.57
C ASN A 93 -7.67 -4.76 5.21
N ALA A 94 -8.34 -4.14 6.18
CA ALA A 94 -9.44 -3.21 5.96
C ALA A 94 -8.98 -1.95 5.19
N ALA A 95 -7.79 -1.45 5.48
CA ALA A 95 -7.20 -0.33 4.75
C ALA A 95 -6.93 -0.69 3.27
N TYR A 96 -6.39 -1.87 2.99
CA TYR A 96 -6.23 -2.36 1.61
C TYR A 96 -7.56 -2.62 0.93
N ALA A 97 -8.55 -3.18 1.63
CA ALA A 97 -9.92 -3.34 1.12
C ALA A 97 -10.55 -1.99 0.77
N THR A 98 -10.26 -0.93 1.52
CA THR A 98 -10.70 0.43 1.22
C THR A 98 -10.16 0.92 -0.14
N ILE A 99 -8.89 0.63 -0.45
CA ILE A 99 -8.32 0.98 -1.76
C ILE A 99 -8.96 0.11 -2.86
N ALA A 100 -9.08 -1.19 -2.62
CA ALA A 100 -9.64 -2.17 -3.56
C ALA A 100 -11.07 -1.84 -4.01
N ASN A 101 -11.88 -1.28 -3.11
CA ASN A 101 -13.29 -0.92 -3.36
C ASN A 101 -13.49 0.55 -3.78
N GLY A 102 -12.47 1.21 -4.30
CA GLY A 102 -12.56 2.57 -4.82
C GLY A 102 -12.53 3.66 -3.75
N GLY A 103 -12.01 3.39 -2.56
CA GLY A 103 -11.69 4.40 -1.54
C GLY A 103 -12.75 4.61 -0.46
N THR A 104 -13.68 3.68 -0.29
CA THR A 104 -14.65 3.68 0.80
C THR A 104 -14.26 2.68 1.86
N TYR A 105 -14.04 3.14 3.08
CA TYR A 105 -13.81 2.28 4.24
C TYR A 105 -15.12 1.66 4.71
N TYR A 106 -15.07 0.38 5.02
CA TYR A 106 -16.12 -0.37 5.71
C TYR A 106 -15.53 -0.96 6.98
N LYS A 107 -16.21 -0.74 8.10
CA LYS A 107 -15.79 -1.33 9.38
C LYS A 107 -15.82 -2.86 9.27
N PRO A 108 -14.71 -3.54 9.57
CA PRO A 108 -14.67 -5.00 9.54
C PRO A 108 -15.72 -5.62 10.46
N ALA A 109 -16.31 -6.72 10.01
CA ALA A 109 -17.26 -7.48 10.78
C ALA A 109 -17.09 -8.99 10.52
N LEU A 110 -17.11 -9.79 11.59
CA LEU A 110 -16.97 -11.25 11.51
C LEU A 110 -18.31 -11.98 11.27
N TYR A 111 -19.42 -11.23 11.31
CA TYR A 111 -20.76 -11.77 11.07
C TYR A 111 -21.62 -10.70 10.38
N THR A 112 -22.54 -11.15 9.56
CA THR A 112 -23.54 -10.28 8.93
C THR A 112 -24.79 -10.15 9.81
N LYS A 113 -25.18 -11.23 10.51
CA LYS A 113 -26.39 -11.26 11.31
C LYS A 113 -26.30 -12.34 12.38
N VAL A 114 -26.80 -12.03 13.57
CA VAL A 114 -27.01 -13.02 14.65
C VAL A 114 -28.50 -13.06 14.99
N VAL A 115 -29.07 -14.25 15.01
CA VAL A 115 -30.46 -14.49 15.38
C VAL A 115 -30.53 -15.44 16.56
N ASP A 116 -31.56 -15.33 17.40
CA ASP A 116 -31.86 -16.33 18.46
C ASP A 116 -32.55 -17.57 17.87
N HIS A 117 -32.90 -18.50 18.76
CA HIS A 117 -33.55 -19.80 18.38
C HIS A 117 -34.95 -19.58 17.77
N ASP A 118 -35.62 -18.47 18.06
CA ASP A 118 -36.93 -18.10 17.52
C ASP A 118 -36.84 -17.32 16.20
N GLY A 119 -35.62 -17.08 15.72
CA GLY A 119 -35.35 -16.30 14.48
C GLY A 119 -35.39 -14.80 14.66
N LYS A 120 -35.47 -14.29 15.89
CA LYS A 120 -35.41 -12.88 16.19
C LYS A 120 -33.98 -12.36 16.02
N VAL A 121 -33.81 -11.27 15.32
CA VAL A 121 -32.52 -10.62 15.11
C VAL A 121 -32.00 -10.02 16.41
N ILE A 122 -30.82 -10.46 16.86
CA ILE A 122 -30.10 -9.92 18.01
C ILE A 122 -29.07 -8.89 17.58
N LEU A 123 -28.30 -9.19 16.53
CA LEU A 123 -27.30 -8.28 15.93
C LEU A 123 -27.46 -8.26 14.42
N ASP A 124 -27.32 -7.09 13.81
CA ASP A 124 -27.43 -6.90 12.38
C ASP A 124 -26.28 -6.00 11.88
N ASN A 125 -25.38 -6.58 11.10
CA ASN A 125 -24.26 -5.92 10.42
C ASN A 125 -24.43 -5.97 8.90
N THR A 126 -25.65 -6.17 8.39
CA THR A 126 -25.91 -6.15 6.94
C THR A 126 -25.67 -4.79 6.30
N LYS A 127 -25.62 -3.73 7.12
CA LYS A 127 -25.25 -2.38 6.73
C LYS A 127 -24.11 -1.87 7.62
N PRO A 128 -22.86 -2.27 7.33
CA PRO A 128 -21.71 -1.86 8.14
C PRO A 128 -21.50 -0.34 8.07
N GLU A 129 -20.97 0.22 9.15
CA GLU A 129 -20.51 1.61 9.15
C GLU A 129 -19.48 1.81 8.04
N SER A 130 -19.64 2.89 7.29
CA SER A 130 -18.74 3.19 6.18
C SER A 130 -18.59 4.70 5.97
N HIS A 131 -17.46 5.09 5.42
CA HIS A 131 -17.19 6.46 4.99
C HIS A 131 -16.17 6.48 3.86
N ARG A 132 -16.18 7.54 3.07
CA ARG A 132 -15.17 7.72 2.00
C ARG A 132 -13.88 8.27 2.59
N VAL A 133 -12.78 7.58 2.30
CA VAL A 133 -11.42 7.96 2.73
C VAL A 133 -10.68 8.69 1.62
N ILE A 134 -10.69 8.13 0.40
CA ILE A 134 -10.01 8.69 -0.78
C ILE A 134 -10.94 8.67 -1.99
N LYS A 135 -10.61 9.46 -3.00
CA LYS A 135 -11.35 9.48 -4.28
C LYS A 135 -11.13 8.15 -5.03
N GLU A 136 -12.11 7.76 -5.82
CA GLU A 136 -12.03 6.57 -6.68
C GLU A 136 -10.85 6.64 -7.65
N THR A 137 -10.60 7.82 -8.23
CA THR A 137 -9.45 8.05 -9.11
C THR A 137 -8.12 7.86 -8.37
N THR A 138 -8.02 8.29 -7.10
CA THR A 138 -6.83 8.08 -6.27
C THR A 138 -6.63 6.60 -5.94
N ALA A 139 -7.70 5.89 -5.60
CA ALA A 139 -7.67 4.45 -5.34
C ALA A 139 -7.20 3.68 -6.60
N PHE A 140 -7.72 4.03 -7.78
CA PHE A 140 -7.31 3.41 -9.03
C PHE A 140 -5.83 3.67 -9.36
N LEU A 141 -5.35 4.91 -9.27
CA LEU A 141 -3.94 5.23 -9.56
C LEU A 141 -2.98 4.51 -8.60
N LEU A 142 -3.37 4.34 -7.34
CA LEU A 142 -2.58 3.57 -6.38
C LEU A 142 -2.64 2.07 -6.69
N THR A 143 -3.81 1.53 -7.06
CA THR A 143 -4.00 0.14 -7.49
C THR A 143 -3.10 -0.18 -8.68
N ASP A 144 -3.16 0.63 -9.74
CA ASP A 144 -2.36 0.49 -10.95
C ASP A 144 -0.83 0.54 -10.65
N ALA A 145 -0.40 1.43 -9.75
CA ALA A 145 0.99 1.44 -9.29
C ALA A 145 1.37 0.20 -8.46
N MET A 146 0.43 -0.37 -7.71
CA MET A 146 0.65 -1.59 -6.93
C MET A 146 0.57 -2.88 -7.76
N GLU A 147 -0.05 -2.87 -8.96
CA GLU A 147 0.10 -3.97 -9.92
C GLU A 147 1.56 -4.12 -10.37
N ASP A 148 2.29 -3.02 -10.54
CA ASP A 148 3.72 -3.04 -10.88
C ASP A 148 4.57 -3.70 -9.78
N VAL A 149 4.17 -3.64 -8.51
CA VAL A 149 4.85 -4.36 -7.42
C VAL A 149 4.84 -5.88 -7.67
N VAL A 150 3.74 -6.40 -8.21
CA VAL A 150 3.55 -7.83 -8.46
C VAL A 150 4.11 -8.25 -9.82
N THR A 151 3.96 -7.42 -10.84
CA THR A 151 4.39 -7.77 -12.21
C THR A 151 5.89 -7.62 -12.44
N SER A 152 6.53 -6.63 -11.82
CA SER A 152 7.94 -6.28 -12.06
C SER A 152 8.71 -5.80 -10.82
N GLY A 153 8.09 -5.83 -9.63
CA GLY A 153 8.64 -5.32 -8.39
C GLY A 153 8.88 -6.38 -7.31
N THR A 154 8.82 -5.93 -6.06
CA THR A 154 9.15 -6.74 -4.87
C THR A 154 8.14 -7.84 -4.56
N GLY A 155 6.96 -7.80 -5.16
CA GLY A 155 5.85 -8.73 -4.93
C GLY A 155 5.75 -9.90 -5.92
N GLY A 156 6.64 -10.05 -6.89
CA GLY A 156 6.51 -11.03 -7.99
C GLY A 156 6.20 -12.48 -7.54
N ALA A 157 6.60 -12.87 -6.34
CA ALA A 157 6.35 -14.21 -5.81
C ALA A 157 4.87 -14.51 -5.51
N VAL A 158 4.00 -13.49 -5.42
CA VAL A 158 2.57 -13.70 -5.16
C VAL A 158 1.75 -13.93 -6.43
N ASN A 159 2.34 -13.71 -7.61
CA ASN A 159 1.65 -13.83 -8.89
C ASN A 159 1.13 -15.25 -9.12
N PHE A 160 -0.10 -15.38 -9.58
CA PHE A 160 -0.72 -16.64 -10.00
C PHE A 160 -1.66 -16.43 -11.19
N GLY A 161 -1.54 -17.31 -12.18
CA GLY A 161 -2.38 -17.26 -13.40
C GLY A 161 -2.29 -15.90 -14.12
N ASN A 162 -3.42 -15.46 -14.67
CA ASN A 162 -3.59 -14.19 -15.35
C ASN A 162 -4.51 -13.22 -14.57
N MET A 163 -4.72 -13.46 -13.29
CA MET A 163 -5.49 -12.59 -12.41
C MET A 163 -4.75 -11.28 -12.16
N ALA A 164 -5.42 -10.14 -12.26
CA ALA A 164 -4.87 -8.87 -11.83
C ALA A 164 -4.68 -8.86 -10.31
N ILE A 165 -3.48 -8.51 -9.86
CA ILE A 165 -3.12 -8.47 -8.43
C ILE A 165 -2.40 -7.16 -8.15
N ALA A 166 -2.92 -6.40 -7.20
CA ALA A 166 -2.28 -5.22 -6.64
C ALA A 166 -1.90 -5.47 -5.18
N GLY A 167 -0.74 -5.03 -4.76
CA GLY A 167 -0.33 -5.24 -3.37
C GLY A 167 1.03 -4.69 -3.04
N LYS A 168 1.43 -4.85 -1.77
CA LYS A 168 2.69 -4.34 -1.26
C LYS A 168 3.32 -5.28 -0.25
N THR A 169 4.63 -5.43 -0.34
CA THR A 169 5.46 -6.11 0.65
C THR A 169 5.77 -5.19 1.81
N GLY A 170 5.84 -5.74 3.02
CA GLY A 170 6.43 -5.13 4.20
C GLY A 170 7.54 -6.01 4.77
N THR A 171 8.63 -5.40 5.22
CA THR A 171 9.75 -6.11 5.84
C THR A 171 10.42 -5.16 6.84
N THR A 172 10.56 -5.58 8.09
CA THR A 172 11.33 -4.83 9.08
C THR A 172 12.83 -4.91 8.79
N SER A 173 13.60 -3.91 9.23
CA SER A 173 15.03 -3.77 8.91
C SER A 173 15.86 -5.01 9.22
N ASP A 174 15.52 -5.73 10.28
CA ASP A 174 16.21 -6.94 10.72
C ASP A 174 15.55 -8.25 10.30
N TYR A 175 14.50 -8.19 9.46
CA TYR A 175 13.69 -9.35 9.11
C TYR A 175 13.01 -10.02 10.31
N ASN A 176 12.58 -9.25 11.31
CA ASN A 176 11.78 -9.78 12.40
C ASN A 176 10.36 -10.07 11.94
N ASP A 177 9.87 -9.24 10.99
CA ASP A 177 8.54 -9.36 10.41
C ASP A 177 8.58 -9.28 8.90
N VAL A 178 7.77 -10.08 8.26
CA VAL A 178 7.47 -9.98 6.84
C VAL A 178 5.96 -9.93 6.63
N TRP A 179 5.53 -9.06 5.71
CA TRP A 179 4.14 -8.81 5.38
C TRP A 179 3.92 -8.86 3.88
N PHE A 180 2.74 -9.27 3.50
CA PHE A 180 2.18 -8.96 2.20
C PHE A 180 0.69 -8.64 2.35
N SER A 181 0.30 -7.45 1.91
CA SER A 181 -1.10 -7.02 1.80
C SER A 181 -1.39 -6.77 0.34
N GLY A 182 -2.48 -7.36 -0.17
CA GLY A 182 -2.84 -7.23 -1.56
C GLY A 182 -4.24 -7.73 -1.84
N TYR A 183 -4.69 -7.49 -3.06
CA TYR A 183 -6.03 -7.82 -3.50
C TYR A 183 -6.08 -8.11 -4.99
N THR A 184 -7.15 -8.78 -5.37
CA THR A 184 -7.62 -8.96 -6.73
C THR A 184 -8.93 -8.17 -6.90
N PRO A 185 -9.55 -8.14 -8.08
CA PRO A 185 -10.90 -7.60 -8.21
C PRO A 185 -11.98 -8.30 -7.37
N TYR A 186 -11.65 -9.45 -6.76
CA TYR A 186 -12.61 -10.25 -5.97
C TYR A 186 -12.38 -10.19 -4.46
N TYR A 187 -11.13 -10.30 -4.01
CA TYR A 187 -10.80 -10.49 -2.60
C TYR A 187 -9.57 -9.70 -2.18
N THR A 188 -9.58 -9.27 -0.93
CA THR A 188 -8.42 -8.67 -0.24
C THR A 188 -7.90 -9.63 0.82
N ALA A 189 -6.59 -9.76 0.93
CA ALA A 189 -5.96 -10.55 1.98
C ALA A 189 -4.68 -9.88 2.48
N THR A 190 -4.41 -10.04 3.76
CA THR A 190 -3.18 -9.61 4.41
C THR A 190 -2.57 -10.78 5.17
N THR A 191 -1.30 -11.03 4.94
CA THR A 191 -0.53 -12.07 5.62
C THR A 191 0.66 -11.47 6.34
N TRP A 192 0.89 -11.97 7.53
CA TRP A 192 2.05 -11.65 8.36
C TRP A 192 2.76 -12.93 8.77
N ALA A 193 4.08 -12.85 8.88
CA ALA A 193 4.87 -13.89 9.51
C ALA A 193 6.00 -13.24 10.31
N GLY A 194 6.17 -13.73 11.52
CA GLY A 194 7.16 -13.26 12.50
C GLY A 194 7.11 -14.12 13.75
N TYR A 195 8.03 -13.90 14.66
CA TYR A 195 8.07 -14.53 15.98
C TYR A 195 7.65 -13.53 17.04
N ASP A 196 6.81 -13.96 18.00
CA ASP A 196 6.31 -13.11 19.11
C ASP A 196 7.45 -12.54 19.97
N ASN A 197 8.59 -13.21 20.02
CA ASN A 197 9.78 -12.80 20.74
C ASN A 197 10.77 -11.97 19.91
N ASN A 198 10.36 -11.46 18.75
CA ASN A 198 11.20 -10.71 17.80
C ASN A 198 12.44 -11.48 17.30
N THR A 199 12.40 -12.81 17.26
CA THR A 199 13.45 -13.59 16.63
C THR A 199 13.51 -13.29 15.13
N LYS A 200 14.70 -13.11 14.61
CA LYS A 200 14.94 -12.81 13.20
C LYS A 200 14.60 -13.99 12.30
N LEU A 201 13.79 -13.74 11.28
CA LEU A 201 13.47 -14.72 10.24
C LEU A 201 14.71 -15.07 9.41
N ALA A 202 14.86 -16.35 9.06
CA ALA A 202 16.01 -16.86 8.32
C ALA A 202 15.60 -17.64 7.07
N GLY A 203 16.47 -17.66 6.06
CA GLY A 203 16.27 -18.47 4.87
C GLY A 203 14.92 -18.25 4.19
N ALA A 204 14.15 -19.33 4.03
CA ALA A 204 12.84 -19.32 3.38
C ALA A 204 11.77 -18.56 4.16
N GLU A 205 11.90 -18.40 5.48
CA GLU A 205 10.94 -17.68 6.33
C GLU A 205 10.75 -16.22 5.88
N LYS A 206 11.80 -15.61 5.32
CA LYS A 206 11.75 -14.24 4.77
C LYS A 206 10.74 -14.04 3.65
N ASN A 207 10.24 -15.11 3.03
CA ASN A 207 9.23 -15.07 1.99
C ASN A 207 7.88 -15.62 2.44
N LEU A 208 7.73 -16.03 3.69
CA LEU A 208 6.60 -16.78 4.17
C LEU A 208 5.27 -16.05 3.96
N ALA A 209 5.21 -14.74 4.24
CA ALA A 209 4.00 -13.95 4.00
C ALA A 209 3.55 -14.00 2.53
N LYS A 210 4.47 -13.87 1.57
CA LYS A 210 4.14 -13.98 0.13
C LYS A 210 3.69 -15.38 -0.26
N VAL A 211 4.36 -16.41 0.27
CA VAL A 211 4.03 -17.83 0.01
C VAL A 211 2.63 -18.16 0.53
N LEU A 212 2.32 -17.77 1.76
CA LEU A 212 0.99 -17.98 2.37
C LEU A 212 -0.09 -17.22 1.61
N TRP A 213 0.13 -15.95 1.30
CA TRP A 213 -0.82 -15.14 0.55
C TRP A 213 -1.16 -15.79 -0.80
N ARG A 214 -0.12 -16.15 -1.56
CA ARG A 214 -0.30 -16.83 -2.85
C ARG A 214 -1.04 -18.15 -2.72
N ALA A 215 -0.67 -18.99 -1.74
CA ALA A 215 -1.28 -20.30 -1.54
C ALA A 215 -2.79 -20.20 -1.28
N VAL A 216 -3.21 -19.26 -0.41
CA VAL A 216 -4.62 -19.02 -0.13
C VAL A 216 -5.34 -18.42 -1.33
N MET A 217 -4.79 -17.32 -1.86
CA MET A 217 -5.47 -16.56 -2.92
C MET A 217 -5.57 -17.36 -4.22
N SER A 218 -4.53 -18.09 -4.62
CA SER A 218 -4.64 -18.94 -5.82
C SER A 218 -5.71 -20.00 -5.66
N LYS A 219 -5.85 -20.57 -4.47
CA LYS A 219 -6.84 -21.61 -4.19
C LYS A 219 -8.28 -21.10 -4.28
N ILE A 220 -8.57 -19.97 -3.65
CA ILE A 220 -9.94 -19.39 -3.68
C ILE A 220 -10.31 -18.77 -5.04
N HIS A 221 -9.36 -18.64 -5.96
CA HIS A 221 -9.59 -18.12 -7.31
C HIS A 221 -9.64 -19.20 -8.40
N GLU A 222 -9.48 -20.49 -8.06
CA GLU A 222 -9.40 -21.58 -9.04
C GLU A 222 -10.56 -21.60 -10.05
N GLU A 223 -11.76 -21.25 -9.60
CA GLU A 223 -12.96 -21.26 -10.45
C GLU A 223 -13.42 -19.85 -10.85
N LEU A 224 -12.68 -18.80 -10.48
CA LEU A 224 -13.04 -17.42 -10.82
C LEU A 224 -12.41 -17.02 -12.17
N PRO A 225 -13.17 -16.34 -13.04
CA PRO A 225 -12.62 -15.83 -14.27
C PRO A 225 -11.55 -14.77 -14.00
N ASN A 226 -10.53 -14.74 -14.87
CA ASN A 226 -9.54 -13.65 -14.81
C ASN A 226 -10.22 -12.31 -15.06
N GLN A 227 -9.90 -11.34 -14.21
CA GLN A 227 -10.48 -10.00 -14.26
C GLN A 227 -9.40 -8.96 -14.01
N SER A 228 -9.48 -7.83 -14.71
CA SER A 228 -8.67 -6.63 -14.48
C SER A 228 -9.41 -5.67 -13.55
N PHE A 229 -8.66 -4.77 -12.91
CA PHE A 229 -9.26 -3.68 -12.15
C PHE A 229 -10.00 -2.70 -13.07
N GLU A 230 -11.20 -2.31 -12.69
CA GLU A 230 -12.01 -1.36 -13.45
C GLU A 230 -11.43 0.05 -13.35
N ARG A 231 -11.32 0.70 -14.50
CA ARG A 231 -10.90 2.10 -14.58
C ARG A 231 -12.11 3.00 -14.37
N PRO A 232 -12.16 3.81 -13.30
CA PRO A 232 -13.28 4.71 -13.06
C PRO A 232 -13.31 5.88 -14.05
N SER A 233 -14.45 6.55 -14.13
CA SER A 233 -14.55 7.83 -14.81
C SER A 233 -13.61 8.85 -14.18
N GLY A 234 -13.11 9.81 -14.98
CA GLY A 234 -12.14 10.81 -14.50
C GLY A 234 -10.68 10.33 -14.46
N ILE A 235 -10.39 9.14 -15.04
CA ILE A 235 -9.03 8.70 -15.35
C ILE A 235 -8.77 8.81 -16.84
N VAL A 236 -7.72 9.52 -17.18
CA VAL A 236 -7.23 9.68 -18.56
C VAL A 236 -5.83 9.07 -18.69
N SER A 237 -5.43 8.71 -19.91
CA SER A 237 -4.07 8.26 -20.19
C SER A 237 -3.36 9.32 -21.03
N ALA A 238 -2.07 9.52 -20.76
CA ALA A 238 -1.21 10.37 -21.57
C ALA A 238 0.17 9.72 -21.72
N THR A 239 0.81 9.98 -22.87
CA THR A 239 2.20 9.60 -23.08
C THR A 239 3.10 10.65 -22.44
N VAL A 240 4.04 10.21 -21.61
CA VAL A 240 5.03 11.05 -20.94
C VAL A 240 6.45 10.55 -21.22
N CYS A 241 7.42 11.43 -21.07
CA CYS A 241 8.81 11.02 -21.04
C CYS A 241 9.08 10.23 -19.74
N SER A 242 9.57 9.00 -19.85
CA SER A 242 9.81 8.13 -18.68
C SER A 242 10.92 8.66 -17.76
N LYS A 243 11.79 9.56 -18.25
CA LYS A 243 12.89 10.16 -17.47
C LYS A 243 12.44 11.35 -16.65
N SER A 244 11.61 12.24 -17.23
CA SER A 244 11.20 13.51 -16.59
C SER A 244 9.76 13.49 -16.04
N GLY A 245 8.89 12.59 -16.54
CA GLY A 245 7.47 12.61 -16.28
C GLY A 245 6.70 13.72 -17.00
N ARG A 246 7.36 14.56 -17.82
CA ARG A 246 6.79 15.66 -18.59
C ARG A 246 6.27 15.19 -19.96
N LEU A 247 5.57 16.06 -20.68
CA LEU A 247 5.13 15.78 -22.04
C LEU A 247 6.36 15.59 -22.95
N PRO A 248 6.37 14.59 -23.83
CA PRO A 248 7.53 14.30 -24.66
C PRO A 248 7.70 15.32 -25.78
N VAL A 249 8.95 15.61 -26.13
CA VAL A 249 9.32 16.40 -27.28
C VAL A 249 10.01 15.51 -28.30
N SER A 250 9.56 15.56 -29.56
CA SER A 250 10.12 14.76 -30.66
C SER A 250 11.60 15.10 -30.88
N GLY A 251 12.43 14.07 -30.98
CA GLY A 251 13.88 14.21 -31.14
C GLY A 251 14.66 14.47 -29.84
N LEU A 252 13.99 14.81 -28.73
CA LEU A 252 14.61 15.00 -27.41
C LEU A 252 14.37 13.80 -26.49
N CYS A 253 13.18 13.23 -26.54
CA CYS A 253 12.79 12.13 -25.65
C CYS A 253 12.99 10.77 -26.36
N ASP A 254 13.93 9.99 -25.85
CA ASP A 254 14.26 8.64 -26.34
C ASP A 254 13.51 7.52 -25.63
N SER A 255 12.80 7.82 -24.54
CA SER A 255 12.06 6.86 -23.74
C SER A 255 10.70 7.41 -23.35
N LEU A 256 9.66 6.77 -23.85
CA LEU A 256 8.27 7.16 -23.66
C LEU A 256 7.51 6.11 -22.84
N LYS A 257 6.55 6.56 -22.05
CA LYS A 257 5.66 5.71 -21.26
C LYS A 257 4.23 6.22 -21.36
N SER A 258 3.27 5.32 -21.56
CA SER A 258 1.87 5.64 -21.31
C SER A 258 1.60 5.55 -19.81
N GLU A 259 0.96 6.57 -19.24
CA GLU A 259 0.68 6.66 -17.81
C GLU A 259 -0.75 7.13 -17.59
N TYR A 260 -1.36 6.72 -16.47
CA TYR A 260 -2.67 7.18 -16.05
C TYR A 260 -2.59 8.41 -15.17
N PHE A 261 -3.57 9.29 -15.33
CA PHE A 261 -3.72 10.53 -14.56
C PHE A 261 -5.18 10.73 -14.17
N ALA A 262 -5.42 11.36 -13.03
CA ALA A 262 -6.73 11.94 -12.80
C ALA A 262 -6.96 13.07 -13.81
N GLU A 263 -8.19 13.23 -14.29
CA GLU A 263 -8.55 14.33 -15.19
C GLU A 263 -8.13 15.69 -14.59
N GLY A 264 -7.47 16.51 -15.39
CA GLY A 264 -6.91 17.79 -14.97
C GLY A 264 -5.53 17.71 -14.28
N SER A 265 -4.95 16.52 -14.09
CA SER A 265 -3.60 16.35 -13.50
C SER A 265 -2.53 15.89 -14.50
N VAL A 266 -2.86 15.80 -15.79
CA VAL A 266 -1.89 15.50 -16.85
C VAL A 266 -0.83 16.61 -16.85
N PRO A 267 0.48 16.30 -16.94
CA PRO A 267 1.52 17.30 -17.05
C PRO A 267 1.26 18.27 -18.20
N THR A 268 1.49 19.54 -17.97
CA THR A 268 1.36 20.61 -18.99
C THR A 268 2.73 21.07 -19.50
N GLU A 269 3.79 20.78 -18.76
CA GLU A 269 5.16 21.12 -19.15
C GLU A 269 5.74 20.06 -20.07
N SER A 270 6.45 20.50 -21.12
CA SER A 270 7.20 19.63 -22.00
C SER A 270 8.65 19.43 -21.51
N CYS A 271 9.32 18.40 -22.02
CA CYS A 271 10.77 18.23 -21.81
C CYS A 271 11.53 19.42 -22.43
N ASP A 272 12.54 19.86 -21.75
CA ASP A 272 13.48 20.93 -22.08
C ASP A 272 14.91 20.39 -22.31
#